data_865c74927b1cac27844b73054a468f6b
#
_entry.id   865c74927b1cac27844b73054a468f6b
#
_cell.length_a   1.000
_cell.length_b   1.000
_cell.length_c   1.000
_cell.angle_alpha   90.00
_cell.angle_beta   90.00
_cell.angle_gamma   90.00
#
_symmetry.space_group_name_H-M   'P 1'
#
loop_
_entity.id
_entity.type
_entity.pdbx_description
1 polymer ?
#
loop_
_entity_poly.entity_id
_entity_poly.type
_entity_poly.pdbx_seq_one_letter_code
_entity_poly.pdbx_strand_id
1 'polypeptide(L)'
;MDPFMIKTSALNVQKILCFSQKKKIVMEREGYRIFHVDTGVFSTLLSAVDKGFQKEKDRGSRKMINLSVNVNKVATLRNARGGDDPNVIEAARTCIEAGCQGITVHPREDQRHIRTTDVRELAPILTVEFNIEGDPRPDLIDLVMEIRPDQFTLVPVEADEITSHHGWNIQKDQKVLRPVIEQCKAVGIRVSLFMDAIPETMADASAVGADRVELYTGPYASAKTDAEISNEFARIQQSHDAARDAGMEINAGHDLNLNNLHRLQKLQGIKEASIGHALIGHALYVGLFQAVKDFRKACGQ
;
A
#
# COMPACT_ATOMS: atom_id res chain seq x y z
N MET A 1 -28.03 7.00 35.87
CA MET A 1 -27.51 6.68 34.54
C MET A 1 -26.76 7.90 34.04
N ASP A 2 -25.44 7.79 34.03
CA ASP A 2 -24.57 8.92 33.66
C ASP A 2 -24.68 9.21 32.16
N PRO A 3 -24.74 10.50 31.78
CA PRO A 3 -24.75 10.89 30.37
C PRO A 3 -23.36 10.70 29.76
N PHE A 4 -23.28 10.06 28.59
CA PHE A 4 -22.06 9.99 27.81
C PHE A 4 -21.73 11.38 27.22
N MET A 5 -20.56 11.87 27.54
CA MET A 5 -20.06 13.17 27.07
C MET A 5 -19.03 12.97 25.97
N ILE A 6 -19.34 13.45 24.76
CA ILE A 6 -18.37 13.50 23.64
C ILE A 6 -17.84 14.93 23.53
N LYS A 7 -16.56 15.13 23.80
CA LYS A 7 -15.87 16.41 23.57
C LYS A 7 -15.44 16.49 22.11
N THR A 8 -15.91 17.48 21.36
CA THR A 8 -15.47 17.73 19.98
C THR A 8 -14.88 19.14 19.89
N SER A 9 -13.59 19.24 19.57
CA SER A 9 -12.90 20.52 19.34
C SER A 9 -13.11 21.09 17.94
N ALA A 10 -13.59 20.27 17.00
CA ALA A 10 -13.61 20.57 15.58
C ALA A 10 -14.83 21.36 15.08
N LEU A 11 -15.94 21.32 15.81
CA LEU A 11 -17.19 21.97 15.38
C LEU A 11 -17.56 23.21 16.22
N ASN A 12 -16.65 23.72 17.03
CA ASN A 12 -16.96 24.80 17.98
C ASN A 12 -18.20 24.44 18.87
N VAL A 13 -18.48 23.16 19.08
CA VAL A 13 -19.57 22.67 19.93
C VAL A 13 -18.98 22.31 21.28
N GLN A 14 -19.37 23.04 22.31
CA GLN A 14 -18.80 22.88 23.64
C GLN A 14 -19.24 21.60 24.35
N LYS A 15 -20.42 21.06 24.03
CA LYS A 15 -20.94 19.81 24.61
C LYS A 15 -21.99 19.15 23.71
N ILE A 16 -21.89 17.82 23.55
CA ILE A 16 -22.97 16.97 23.02
C ILE A 16 -23.35 16.01 24.16
N LEU A 17 -24.58 16.09 24.60
CA LEU A 17 -25.14 15.21 25.64
C LEU A 17 -26.18 14.28 24.98
N CYS A 18 -25.95 12.98 25.03
CA CYS A 18 -26.85 11.96 24.50
C CYS A 18 -27.57 11.24 25.65
N PHE A 19 -28.90 11.29 25.69
CA PHE A 19 -29.73 10.56 26.68
C PHE A 19 -30.42 9.39 26.01
N SER A 20 -30.02 8.17 26.36
CA SER A 20 -30.43 6.92 25.69
C SER A 20 -31.92 6.57 25.80
N GLN A 21 -32.65 7.09 26.76
CA GLN A 21 -34.06 6.71 27.00
C GLN A 21 -35.12 7.63 26.37
N LYS A 22 -34.78 8.81 25.83
CA LYS A 22 -35.76 9.74 25.29
C LYS A 22 -35.43 10.31 23.90
N LYS A 23 -34.50 9.70 23.17
CA LYS A 23 -34.10 10.13 21.80
C LYS A 23 -33.85 11.65 21.68
N LYS A 24 -33.23 12.26 22.71
CA LYS A 24 -32.95 13.71 22.76
C LYS A 24 -31.45 13.94 22.68
N ILE A 25 -31.06 14.84 21.79
CA ILE A 25 -29.70 15.37 21.71
C ILE A 25 -29.78 16.85 22.08
N VAL A 26 -28.87 17.28 22.92
CA VAL A 26 -28.66 18.69 23.23
C VAL A 26 -27.30 19.09 22.71
N MET A 27 -27.26 20.03 21.75
CA MET A 27 -26.02 20.66 21.29
C MET A 27 -25.95 22.06 21.91
N GLU A 28 -24.86 22.36 22.57
CA GLU A 28 -24.61 23.68 23.14
C GLU A 28 -23.52 24.40 22.32
N ARG A 29 -23.90 25.48 21.67
CA ARG A 29 -23.00 26.40 20.98
C ARG A 29 -23.41 27.82 21.32
N GLU A 30 -22.51 28.62 21.86
CA GLU A 30 -22.69 30.06 22.10
C GLU A 30 -24.03 30.46 22.75
N GLY A 31 -24.51 29.68 23.74
CA GLY A 31 -25.73 30.00 24.48
C GLY A 31 -27.04 29.52 23.84
N TYR A 32 -27.03 28.83 22.74
CA TYR A 32 -28.22 28.27 22.11
C TYR A 32 -28.38 26.79 22.42
N ARG A 33 -29.63 26.37 22.77
CA ARG A 33 -30.02 24.97 23.01
C ARG A 33 -30.94 24.50 21.90
N ILE A 34 -30.59 23.43 21.19
CA ILE A 34 -31.43 22.82 20.18
C ILE A 34 -32.08 21.57 20.77
N PHE A 35 -33.40 21.54 20.79
CA PHE A 35 -34.20 20.42 21.30
C PHE A 35 -34.93 19.73 20.15
N HIS A 36 -34.81 18.43 20.07
CA HIS A 36 -35.47 17.49 19.17
C HIS A 36 -34.81 17.31 17.81
N VAL A 37 -34.29 16.11 17.58
CA VAL A 37 -33.85 15.65 16.25
C VAL A 37 -34.59 14.33 15.96
N ASP A 38 -35.24 14.24 14.81
CA ASP A 38 -35.89 13.03 14.31
C ASP A 38 -34.86 11.90 14.08
N THR A 39 -35.28 10.65 14.30
CA THR A 39 -34.40 9.47 14.21
C THR A 39 -33.79 9.25 12.82
N GLY A 40 -34.44 9.70 11.76
CA GLY A 40 -33.91 9.64 10.39
C GLY A 40 -32.80 10.66 10.14
N VAL A 41 -32.92 11.86 10.73
CA VAL A 41 -31.89 12.92 10.65
C VAL A 41 -30.70 12.58 11.55
N PHE A 42 -30.89 11.80 12.61
CA PHE A 42 -29.84 11.40 13.55
C PHE A 42 -28.81 10.46 12.92
N SER A 43 -29.24 9.44 12.16
CA SER A 43 -28.32 8.54 11.45
C SER A 43 -27.48 9.27 10.38
N THR A 44 -28.12 10.23 9.71
CA THR A 44 -27.45 11.07 8.69
C THR A 44 -26.46 12.05 9.34
N LEU A 45 -26.82 12.66 10.48
CA LEU A 45 -25.93 13.53 11.25
C LEU A 45 -24.77 12.76 11.89
N LEU A 46 -24.98 11.58 12.46
CA LEU A 46 -23.90 10.72 12.97
C LEU A 46 -22.95 10.31 11.84
N SER A 47 -23.48 9.89 10.69
CA SER A 47 -22.67 9.56 9.52
C SER A 47 -21.87 10.77 9.01
N ALA A 48 -22.46 11.97 9.01
CA ALA A 48 -21.78 13.20 8.61
C ALA A 48 -20.73 13.65 9.66
N VAL A 49 -21.00 13.45 10.94
CA VAL A 49 -20.07 13.73 12.04
C VAL A 49 -18.93 12.74 12.01
N ASP A 50 -19.20 11.43 11.83
CA ASP A 50 -18.16 10.40 11.68
C ASP A 50 -17.28 10.65 10.44
N LYS A 51 -17.88 10.98 9.32
CA LYS A 51 -17.15 11.38 8.10
C LYS A 51 -16.35 12.68 8.32
N GLY A 52 -16.89 13.62 9.08
CA GLY A 52 -16.21 14.86 9.47
C GLY A 52 -15.02 14.59 10.41
N PHE A 53 -15.19 13.72 11.40
CA PHE A 53 -14.12 13.30 12.33
C PHE A 53 -13.01 12.51 11.61
N GLN A 54 -13.40 11.61 10.71
CA GLN A 54 -12.43 10.85 9.91
C GLN A 54 -11.64 11.82 9.01
N LYS A 55 -12.33 12.77 8.37
CA LYS A 55 -11.71 13.78 7.50
C LYS A 55 -10.79 14.75 8.24
N GLU A 56 -11.03 15.00 9.51
CA GLU A 56 -10.20 15.88 10.35
C GLU A 56 -9.02 15.13 11.00
N LYS A 57 -9.21 13.87 11.37
CA LYS A 57 -8.14 12.95 11.75
C LYS A 57 -7.15 12.77 10.59
N ASP A 58 -7.67 12.69 9.36
CA ASP A 58 -6.88 12.56 8.14
C ASP A 58 -6.18 13.89 7.74
N ARG A 59 -6.70 15.06 8.14
CA ARG A 59 -6.07 16.38 7.90
C ARG A 59 -4.90 16.68 8.84
N GLY A 60 -4.88 16.10 10.04
CA GLY A 60 -3.87 16.39 11.06
C GLY A 60 -2.60 15.55 11.00
N SER A 61 -2.61 14.44 10.26
CA SER A 61 -1.48 13.55 10.05
C SER A 61 -1.17 13.50 8.56
N ARG A 62 -0.08 14.13 8.12
CA ARG A 62 0.56 13.69 6.88
C ARG A 62 0.90 12.22 7.08
N LYS A 63 0.05 11.31 6.62
CA LYS A 63 0.37 9.89 6.64
C LYS A 63 1.52 9.70 5.67
N MET A 64 2.67 9.42 6.24
CA MET A 64 3.88 9.06 5.52
C MET A 64 3.62 7.76 4.76
N ILE A 65 4.12 7.66 3.54
CA ILE A 65 4.13 6.43 2.77
C ILE A 65 5.25 5.55 3.33
N ASN A 66 4.97 4.31 3.69
CA ASN A 66 6.01 3.36 4.07
C ASN A 66 6.88 3.04 2.85
N LEU A 67 8.18 3.09 3.04
CA LEU A 67 9.14 2.66 2.02
C LEU A 67 9.39 1.16 2.17
N SER A 68 9.00 0.36 1.19
CA SER A 68 9.46 -1.01 1.02
C SER A 68 10.56 -1.04 -0.02
N VAL A 69 11.74 -1.53 0.37
CA VAL A 69 12.89 -1.62 -0.54
C VAL A 69 12.84 -2.95 -1.26
N ASN A 70 12.64 -2.89 -2.58
CA ASN A 70 12.73 -4.08 -3.42
C ASN A 70 14.21 -4.37 -3.75
N VAL A 71 14.74 -5.46 -3.20
CA VAL A 71 16.17 -5.83 -3.31
C VAL A 71 16.49 -6.70 -4.53
N ASN A 72 15.56 -6.90 -5.46
CA ASN A 72 15.77 -7.72 -6.66
C ASN A 72 17.00 -7.28 -7.46
N LYS A 73 17.27 -5.97 -7.57
CA LYS A 73 18.39 -5.47 -8.37
C LYS A 73 19.76 -5.73 -7.71
N VAL A 74 19.82 -5.87 -6.38
CA VAL A 74 21.00 -6.37 -5.67
C VAL A 74 21.29 -7.81 -6.12
N ALA A 75 20.27 -8.66 -6.11
CA ALA A 75 20.37 -10.03 -6.57
C ALA A 75 20.69 -10.13 -8.07
N THR A 76 20.14 -9.24 -8.92
CA THR A 76 20.51 -9.17 -10.34
C THR A 76 22.01 -8.91 -10.51
N LEU A 77 22.58 -7.95 -9.77
CA LEU A 77 23.99 -7.63 -9.82
C LEU A 77 24.85 -8.82 -9.35
N ARG A 78 24.47 -9.46 -8.26
CA ARG A 78 25.10 -10.71 -7.77
C ARG A 78 25.12 -11.79 -8.84
N ASN A 79 23.96 -12.03 -9.46
CA ASN A 79 23.79 -13.11 -10.44
C ASN A 79 24.55 -12.84 -11.75
N ALA A 80 24.80 -11.57 -12.11
CA ALA A 80 25.52 -11.20 -13.32
C ALA A 80 26.93 -11.79 -13.36
N ARG A 81 27.53 -12.10 -12.20
CA ARG A 81 28.87 -12.72 -12.11
C ARG A 81 28.85 -14.15 -11.58
N GLY A 82 27.75 -14.58 -10.97
CA GLY A 82 27.66 -15.86 -10.28
C GLY A 82 28.48 -15.86 -9.00
N GLY A 83 27.86 -15.99 -7.86
CA GLY A 83 28.52 -15.91 -6.55
C GLY A 83 27.56 -15.31 -5.53
N ASP A 84 28.08 -14.74 -4.44
CA ASP A 84 27.31 -14.25 -3.31
C ASP A 84 27.48 -12.73 -3.06
N ASP A 85 28.24 -12.04 -3.91
CA ASP A 85 28.48 -10.61 -3.82
C ASP A 85 27.88 -9.85 -5.03
N PRO A 86 27.13 -8.74 -4.79
CA PRO A 86 26.69 -8.20 -3.50
C PRO A 86 25.70 -9.13 -2.78
N ASN A 87 25.84 -9.23 -1.44
CA ASN A 87 25.01 -10.09 -0.62
C ASN A 87 23.64 -9.46 -0.38
N VAL A 88 22.56 -10.20 -0.69
CA VAL A 88 21.18 -9.73 -0.57
C VAL A 88 20.75 -9.52 0.89
N ILE A 89 21.25 -10.37 1.79
CA ILE A 89 20.95 -10.34 3.23
C ILE A 89 21.57 -9.08 3.87
N GLU A 90 22.84 -8.81 3.55
CA GLU A 90 23.53 -7.60 4.02
C GLU A 90 22.90 -6.33 3.44
N ALA A 91 22.46 -6.37 2.19
CA ALA A 91 21.73 -5.25 1.60
C ALA A 91 20.40 -4.99 2.34
N ALA A 92 19.63 -6.04 2.66
CA ALA A 92 18.40 -5.91 3.44
C ALA A 92 18.68 -5.34 4.85
N ARG A 93 19.72 -5.82 5.55
CA ARG A 93 20.14 -5.26 6.85
C ARG A 93 20.47 -3.77 6.76
N THR A 94 21.26 -3.38 5.75
CA THR A 94 21.58 -1.97 5.49
C THR A 94 20.32 -1.12 5.26
N CYS A 95 19.34 -1.64 4.51
CA CYS A 95 18.07 -0.95 4.28
C CYS A 95 17.26 -0.78 5.58
N ILE A 96 17.21 -1.80 6.44
CA ILE A 96 16.54 -1.76 7.74
C ILE A 96 17.23 -0.76 8.67
N GLU A 97 18.55 -0.80 8.76
CA GLU A 97 19.34 0.16 9.56
C GLU A 97 19.14 1.61 9.09
N ALA A 98 18.98 1.83 7.79
CA ALA A 98 18.64 3.13 7.23
C ALA A 98 17.17 3.53 7.48
N GLY A 99 16.34 2.60 8.00
CA GLY A 99 15.00 2.81 8.50
C GLY A 99 13.89 2.60 7.50
N CYS A 100 14.06 1.75 6.46
CA CYS A 100 12.93 1.34 5.63
C CYS A 100 11.88 0.59 6.48
N GLN A 101 10.63 0.56 6.03
CA GLN A 101 9.53 -0.09 6.73
C GLN A 101 9.15 -1.44 6.14
N GLY A 102 9.73 -1.78 4.99
CA GLY A 102 9.51 -3.07 4.34
C GLY A 102 10.69 -3.50 3.47
N ILE A 103 10.77 -4.80 3.24
CA ILE A 103 11.63 -5.42 2.23
C ILE A 103 10.74 -6.20 1.29
N THR A 104 10.92 -5.98 0.00
CA THR A 104 10.18 -6.66 -1.06
C THR A 104 11.13 -7.51 -1.90
N VAL A 105 10.68 -8.72 -2.24
CA VAL A 105 11.39 -9.65 -3.12
C VAL A 105 10.42 -10.28 -4.13
N HIS A 106 10.91 -10.54 -5.34
CA HIS A 106 10.15 -11.24 -6.38
C HIS A 106 10.96 -12.45 -6.89
N PRO A 107 10.80 -13.62 -6.29
CA PRO A 107 11.46 -14.84 -6.78
C PRO A 107 10.75 -15.34 -8.05
N ARG A 108 11.23 -14.92 -9.23
CA ARG A 108 10.70 -15.38 -10.53
C ARG A 108 11.10 -16.84 -10.78
N GLU A 109 10.34 -17.52 -11.62
CA GLU A 109 10.59 -18.93 -12.00
C GLU A 109 12.02 -19.13 -12.57
N ASP A 110 12.48 -18.22 -13.41
CA ASP A 110 13.82 -18.26 -14.02
C ASP A 110 14.96 -17.84 -13.08
N GLN A 111 14.67 -17.43 -11.85
CA GLN A 111 15.61 -17.01 -10.83
C GLN A 111 16.65 -15.98 -11.31
N ARG A 112 16.27 -15.12 -12.28
CA ARG A 112 17.18 -14.08 -12.84
C ARG A 112 17.70 -13.10 -11.79
N HIS A 113 17.05 -13.02 -10.64
CA HIS A 113 17.47 -12.20 -9.49
C HIS A 113 17.31 -12.96 -8.17
N ILE A 114 16.23 -12.81 -7.42
CA ILE A 114 15.99 -13.49 -6.14
C ILE A 114 15.87 -15.00 -6.35
N ARG A 115 16.61 -15.75 -5.54
CA ARG A 115 16.53 -17.21 -5.43
C ARG A 115 15.62 -17.60 -4.26
N THR A 116 15.07 -18.79 -4.29
CA THR A 116 14.26 -19.30 -3.14
C THR A 116 15.09 -19.41 -1.85
N THR A 117 16.42 -19.63 -1.95
CA THR A 117 17.33 -19.59 -0.82
C THR A 117 17.40 -18.21 -0.20
N ASP A 118 17.45 -17.13 -0.99
CA ASP A 118 17.48 -15.75 -0.48
C ASP A 118 16.22 -15.47 0.36
N VAL A 119 15.04 -15.96 -0.09
CA VAL A 119 13.78 -15.75 0.63
C VAL A 119 13.81 -16.43 2.00
N ARG A 120 14.31 -17.68 2.06
CA ARG A 120 14.45 -18.43 3.32
C ARG A 120 15.45 -17.82 4.27
N GLU A 121 16.54 -17.23 3.76
CA GLU A 121 17.55 -16.55 4.57
C GLU A 121 17.10 -15.16 5.04
N LEU A 122 16.30 -14.46 4.24
CA LEU A 122 15.71 -13.15 4.62
C LEU A 122 14.67 -13.30 5.74
N ALA A 123 13.76 -14.27 5.63
CA ALA A 123 12.61 -14.38 6.53
C ALA A 123 12.98 -14.32 8.03
N PRO A 124 13.96 -15.05 8.56
CA PRO A 124 14.27 -15.05 9.99
C PRO A 124 14.97 -13.77 10.48
N ILE A 125 15.48 -12.93 9.59
CA ILE A 125 16.25 -11.73 9.96
C ILE A 125 15.47 -10.42 9.82
N LEU A 126 14.32 -10.44 9.12
CA LEU A 126 13.55 -9.23 8.88
C LEU A 126 12.78 -8.82 10.13
N THR A 127 12.91 -7.55 10.49
CA THR A 127 12.19 -6.89 11.60
C THR A 127 11.20 -5.83 11.09
N VAL A 128 11.02 -5.77 9.79
CA VAL A 128 10.12 -4.89 9.04
C VAL A 128 9.20 -5.72 8.17
N GLU A 129 8.19 -5.12 7.57
CA GLU A 129 7.23 -5.82 6.70
C GLU A 129 7.95 -6.60 5.60
N PHE A 130 7.65 -7.89 5.47
CA PHE A 130 8.15 -8.74 4.40
C PHE A 130 7.09 -8.93 3.34
N ASN A 131 7.35 -8.43 2.13
CA ASN A 131 6.49 -8.61 0.97
C ASN A 131 7.16 -9.53 -0.04
N ILE A 132 6.49 -10.63 -0.39
CA ILE A 132 6.86 -11.49 -1.52
C ILE A 132 5.95 -11.14 -2.69
N GLU A 133 6.52 -10.91 -3.86
CA GLU A 133 5.81 -10.65 -5.11
C GLU A 133 5.89 -11.88 -6.03
N GLY A 134 4.88 -12.10 -6.84
CA GLY A 134 4.93 -13.05 -7.96
C GLY A 134 3.57 -13.56 -8.41
N ASP A 135 3.63 -14.43 -9.42
CA ASP A 135 2.49 -15.09 -10.01
C ASP A 135 2.01 -16.30 -9.17
N PRO A 136 0.77 -16.75 -9.32
CA PRO A 136 0.20 -17.82 -8.49
C PRO A 136 0.66 -19.23 -8.96
N ARG A 137 1.94 -19.42 -9.30
CA ARG A 137 2.48 -20.74 -9.63
C ARG A 137 2.67 -21.60 -8.37
N PRO A 138 2.52 -22.93 -8.47
CA PRO A 138 2.50 -23.83 -7.30
C PRO A 138 3.75 -23.74 -6.41
N ASP A 139 4.95 -23.72 -6.98
CA ASP A 139 6.22 -23.65 -6.22
C ASP A 139 6.37 -22.34 -5.44
N LEU A 140 5.87 -21.23 -5.97
CA LEU A 140 5.87 -19.96 -5.25
C LEU A 140 4.82 -19.93 -4.14
N ILE A 141 3.63 -20.49 -4.41
CA ILE A 141 2.60 -20.62 -3.35
C ILE A 141 3.12 -21.47 -2.21
N ASP A 142 3.78 -22.60 -2.49
CA ASP A 142 4.39 -23.46 -1.48
C ASP A 142 5.43 -22.69 -0.65
N LEU A 143 6.29 -21.90 -1.30
CA LEU A 143 7.26 -21.04 -0.63
C LEU A 143 6.59 -19.98 0.25
N VAL A 144 5.54 -19.32 -0.25
CA VAL A 144 4.77 -18.33 0.51
C VAL A 144 4.10 -18.95 1.74
N MET A 145 3.56 -20.17 1.61
CA MET A 145 2.96 -20.92 2.73
C MET A 145 4.01 -21.37 3.76
N GLU A 146 5.23 -21.73 3.31
CA GLU A 146 6.37 -22.05 4.18
C GLU A 146 6.82 -20.83 4.97
N ILE A 147 7.06 -19.72 4.29
CA ILE A 147 7.66 -18.50 4.85
C ILE A 147 6.65 -17.69 5.68
N ARG A 148 5.40 -17.62 5.25
CA ARG A 148 4.33 -16.78 5.83
C ARG A 148 4.76 -15.31 5.95
N PRO A 149 5.01 -14.63 4.82
CA PRO A 149 5.36 -13.21 4.83
C PRO A 149 4.19 -12.38 5.36
N ASP A 150 4.44 -11.13 5.71
CA ASP A 150 3.37 -10.19 6.09
C ASP A 150 2.43 -9.92 4.92
N GLN A 151 2.97 -9.90 3.69
CA GLN A 151 2.21 -9.65 2.48
C GLN A 151 2.68 -10.54 1.32
N PHE A 152 1.71 -11.02 0.54
CA PHE A 152 1.94 -11.59 -0.77
C PHE A 152 1.28 -10.70 -1.83
N THR A 153 2.10 -10.09 -2.69
CA THR A 153 1.61 -9.29 -3.82
C THR A 153 1.55 -10.16 -5.06
N LEU A 154 0.33 -10.51 -5.47
CA LEU A 154 0.09 -11.26 -6.70
C LEU A 154 0.32 -10.35 -7.92
N VAL A 155 1.26 -10.73 -8.76
CA VAL A 155 1.69 -9.99 -9.95
C VAL A 155 1.53 -10.89 -11.17
N PRO A 156 0.85 -10.46 -12.24
CA PRO A 156 0.82 -11.22 -13.48
C PRO A 156 2.21 -11.26 -14.09
N VAL A 157 2.63 -12.43 -14.58
CA VAL A 157 3.94 -12.64 -15.22
C VAL A 157 3.72 -13.32 -16.55
N GLU A 158 4.20 -12.71 -17.63
CA GLU A 158 4.30 -13.33 -18.94
C GLU A 158 5.72 -13.84 -19.20
N ALA A 159 5.84 -14.91 -19.99
CA ALA A 159 7.10 -15.65 -20.14
C ALA A 159 8.27 -14.79 -20.66
N ASP A 160 8.00 -13.83 -21.54
CA ASP A 160 9.02 -13.03 -22.21
C ASP A 160 9.22 -11.63 -21.62
N GLU A 161 8.52 -11.32 -20.51
CA GLU A 161 8.61 -10.01 -19.88
C GLU A 161 9.91 -9.83 -19.07
N ILE A 162 10.60 -8.72 -19.32
CA ILE A 162 11.76 -8.30 -18.50
C ILE A 162 11.29 -7.87 -17.09
N THR A 163 10.15 -7.17 -17.04
CA THR A 163 9.49 -6.72 -15.80
C THR A 163 7.99 -6.66 -16.07
N SER A 164 7.17 -6.80 -15.04
CA SER A 164 5.71 -6.70 -15.17
C SER A 164 5.32 -5.30 -15.64
N HIS A 165 4.49 -5.21 -16.68
CA HIS A 165 4.07 -3.95 -17.29
C HIS A 165 2.55 -3.81 -17.45
N HIS A 166 1.79 -4.70 -16.82
CA HIS A 166 0.34 -4.66 -16.73
C HIS A 166 -0.15 -5.28 -15.42
N GLY A 167 -1.33 -4.87 -14.97
CA GLY A 167 -2.03 -5.43 -13.83
C GLY A 167 -2.93 -6.62 -14.20
N TRP A 168 -3.55 -7.24 -13.17
CA TRP A 168 -4.49 -8.34 -13.36
C TRP A 168 -5.76 -7.92 -14.06
N ASN A 169 -6.25 -8.77 -14.97
CA ASN A 169 -7.62 -8.71 -15.45
C ASN A 169 -8.49 -9.61 -14.58
N ILE A 170 -9.10 -9.05 -13.52
CA ILE A 170 -9.84 -9.82 -12.52
C ILE A 170 -10.99 -10.61 -13.12
N GLN A 171 -11.71 -10.07 -14.10
CA GLN A 171 -12.83 -10.77 -14.74
C GLN A 171 -12.38 -12.07 -15.42
N LYS A 172 -11.19 -12.07 -16.02
CA LYS A 172 -10.57 -13.24 -16.66
C LYS A 172 -9.92 -14.16 -15.63
N ASP A 173 -9.20 -13.59 -14.66
CA ASP A 173 -8.22 -14.31 -13.84
C ASP A 173 -8.75 -14.71 -12.45
N GLN A 174 -9.97 -14.29 -12.06
CA GLN A 174 -10.55 -14.55 -10.73
C GLN A 174 -10.57 -16.03 -10.33
N LYS A 175 -10.67 -16.95 -11.30
CA LYS A 175 -10.69 -18.40 -11.01
C LYS A 175 -9.35 -18.91 -10.49
N VAL A 176 -8.26 -18.27 -10.88
CA VAL A 176 -6.90 -18.60 -10.41
C VAL A 176 -6.58 -17.81 -9.13
N LEU A 177 -6.98 -16.55 -9.08
CA LEU A 177 -6.65 -15.65 -7.95
C LEU A 177 -7.40 -16.00 -6.68
N ARG A 178 -8.71 -16.23 -6.74
CA ARG A 178 -9.55 -16.45 -5.56
C ARG A 178 -9.06 -17.59 -4.64
N PRO A 179 -8.76 -18.81 -5.13
CA PRO A 179 -8.27 -19.88 -4.26
C PRO A 179 -6.96 -19.53 -3.55
N VAL A 180 -6.05 -18.86 -4.24
CA VAL A 180 -4.75 -18.43 -3.67
C VAL A 180 -4.95 -17.36 -2.61
N ILE A 181 -5.82 -16.38 -2.87
CA ILE A 181 -6.17 -15.32 -1.89
C ILE A 181 -6.76 -15.96 -0.63
N GLU A 182 -7.74 -16.87 -0.79
CA GLU A 182 -8.36 -17.58 0.33
C GLU A 182 -7.35 -18.39 1.14
N GLN A 183 -6.45 -19.11 0.46
CA GLN A 183 -5.39 -19.90 1.10
C GLN A 183 -4.43 -19.02 1.91
N CYS A 184 -3.97 -17.90 1.35
CA CYS A 184 -3.08 -16.95 2.03
C CYS A 184 -3.76 -16.34 3.27
N LYS A 185 -5.00 -15.87 3.12
CA LYS A 185 -5.75 -15.27 4.22
C LYS A 185 -6.06 -16.25 5.35
N ALA A 186 -6.27 -17.52 5.04
CA ALA A 186 -6.52 -18.56 6.06
C ALA A 186 -5.35 -18.75 7.03
N VAL A 187 -4.14 -18.38 6.62
CA VAL A 187 -2.93 -18.44 7.47
C VAL A 187 -2.42 -17.06 7.91
N GLY A 188 -3.21 -16.01 7.68
CA GLY A 188 -2.92 -14.66 8.15
C GLY A 188 -2.02 -13.83 7.24
N ILE A 189 -1.75 -14.27 6.01
CA ILE A 189 -1.00 -13.50 5.01
C ILE A 189 -1.93 -12.51 4.34
N ARG A 190 -1.57 -11.22 4.36
CA ARG A 190 -2.27 -10.16 3.62
C ARG A 190 -2.00 -10.30 2.13
N VAL A 191 -3.04 -10.17 1.31
CA VAL A 191 -2.92 -10.27 -0.13
C VAL A 191 -3.12 -8.93 -0.81
N SER A 192 -2.13 -8.52 -1.61
CA SER A 192 -2.18 -7.37 -2.50
C SER A 192 -2.26 -7.84 -3.96
N LEU A 193 -3.03 -7.13 -4.79
CA LEU A 193 -3.09 -7.38 -6.24
C LEU A 193 -2.41 -6.24 -6.99
N PHE A 194 -1.48 -6.58 -7.88
CA PHE A 194 -0.89 -5.61 -8.79
C PHE A 194 -1.88 -5.25 -9.89
N MET A 195 -2.30 -3.99 -9.95
CA MET A 195 -3.41 -3.53 -10.79
C MET A 195 -3.03 -2.30 -11.61
N ASP A 196 -3.46 -2.27 -12.85
CA ASP A 196 -3.43 -1.04 -13.62
C ASP A 196 -4.27 0.06 -12.93
N ALA A 197 -3.87 1.31 -13.09
CA ALA A 197 -4.62 2.44 -12.56
C ALA A 197 -5.89 2.71 -13.39
N ILE A 198 -6.86 1.79 -13.29
CA ILE A 198 -8.16 1.80 -13.96
C ILE A 198 -9.24 1.77 -12.87
N PRO A 199 -9.92 2.89 -12.58
CA PRO A 199 -10.86 3.01 -11.45
C PRO A 199 -11.96 1.95 -11.46
N GLU A 200 -12.46 1.61 -12.64
CA GLU A 200 -13.57 0.67 -12.84
C GLU A 200 -13.26 -0.76 -12.39
N THR A 201 -11.97 -1.13 -12.32
CA THR A 201 -11.54 -2.49 -11.95
C THR A 201 -11.30 -2.67 -10.45
N MET A 202 -11.31 -1.60 -9.67
CA MET A 202 -10.96 -1.66 -8.24
C MET A 202 -12.03 -2.41 -7.42
N ALA A 203 -13.31 -2.29 -7.79
CA ALA A 203 -14.38 -3.04 -7.14
C ALA A 203 -14.24 -4.55 -7.38
N ASP A 204 -13.80 -4.97 -8.57
CA ASP A 204 -13.56 -6.39 -8.90
C ASP A 204 -12.40 -6.96 -8.06
N ALA A 205 -11.33 -6.18 -7.84
CA ALA A 205 -10.22 -6.57 -6.99
C ALA A 205 -10.65 -6.79 -5.52
N SER A 206 -11.53 -5.95 -4.99
CA SER A 206 -12.16 -6.16 -3.69
C SER A 206 -13.05 -7.41 -3.67
N ALA A 207 -13.86 -7.60 -4.71
CA ALA A 207 -14.80 -8.72 -4.81
C ALA A 207 -14.10 -10.09 -4.91
N VAL A 208 -12.88 -10.18 -5.44
CA VAL A 208 -12.10 -11.42 -5.45
C VAL A 208 -11.48 -11.74 -4.09
N GLY A 209 -11.51 -10.80 -3.13
CA GLY A 209 -11.12 -10.98 -1.74
C GLY A 209 -9.77 -10.39 -1.35
N ALA A 210 -9.15 -9.58 -2.21
CA ALA A 210 -7.89 -8.91 -1.89
C ALA A 210 -8.04 -7.92 -0.71
N ASP A 211 -6.97 -7.78 0.07
CA ASP A 211 -6.88 -6.80 1.16
C ASP A 211 -6.34 -5.46 0.68
N ARG A 212 -5.44 -5.51 -0.31
CA ARG A 212 -4.78 -4.35 -0.92
C ARG A 212 -4.78 -4.43 -2.44
N VAL A 213 -4.59 -3.28 -3.04
CA VAL A 213 -4.11 -3.16 -4.43
C VAL A 213 -2.78 -2.43 -4.43
N GLU A 214 -1.87 -2.88 -5.27
CA GLU A 214 -0.69 -2.11 -5.64
C GLU A 214 -0.94 -1.49 -7.00
N LEU A 215 -1.09 -0.15 -7.03
CA LEU A 215 -1.32 0.58 -8.27
C LEU A 215 -0.06 0.63 -9.11
N TYR A 216 -0.14 0.14 -10.33
CA TYR A 216 0.94 0.21 -11.32
C TYR A 216 1.21 1.66 -11.73
N THR A 217 2.39 2.17 -11.41
CA THR A 217 2.77 3.56 -11.67
C THR A 217 3.66 3.76 -12.88
N GLY A 218 3.93 2.73 -13.66
CA GLY A 218 4.81 2.79 -14.85
C GLY A 218 4.41 3.84 -15.88
N PRO A 219 3.15 3.93 -16.33
CA PRO A 219 2.70 4.97 -17.25
C PRO A 219 2.95 6.39 -16.71
N TYR A 220 2.68 6.63 -15.42
CA TYR A 220 2.98 7.90 -14.77
C TYR A 220 4.48 8.18 -14.71
N ALA A 221 5.30 7.17 -14.41
CA ALA A 221 6.74 7.32 -14.29
C ALA A 221 7.43 7.57 -15.67
N SER A 222 6.86 7.04 -16.74
CA SER A 222 7.37 7.18 -18.11
C SER A 222 6.85 8.41 -18.86
N ALA A 223 5.85 9.10 -18.31
CA ALA A 223 5.29 10.34 -18.88
C ALA A 223 6.34 11.44 -18.94
N LYS A 224 6.40 12.15 -20.07
CA LYS A 224 7.49 13.11 -20.36
C LYS A 224 7.04 14.56 -20.34
N THR A 225 5.78 14.82 -20.65
CA THR A 225 5.21 16.17 -20.65
C THR A 225 4.37 16.42 -19.40
N ASP A 226 4.25 17.67 -18.98
CA ASP A 226 3.41 18.04 -17.83
C ASP A 226 1.95 17.62 -18.01
N ALA A 227 1.45 17.62 -19.24
CA ALA A 227 0.11 17.16 -19.57
C ALA A 227 -0.03 15.65 -19.36
N GLU A 228 0.89 14.84 -19.89
CA GLU A 228 0.92 13.38 -19.69
C GLU A 228 1.05 13.05 -18.20
N ILE A 229 1.99 13.66 -17.49
CA ILE A 229 2.21 13.47 -16.06
C ILE A 229 0.93 13.77 -15.28
N SER A 230 0.24 14.86 -15.63
CA SER A 230 -0.99 15.26 -14.93
C SER A 230 -2.15 14.30 -15.23
N ASN A 231 -2.27 13.81 -16.46
CA ASN A 231 -3.28 12.86 -16.87
C ASN A 231 -3.08 11.50 -16.17
N GLU A 232 -1.86 10.97 -16.21
CA GLU A 232 -1.57 9.68 -15.55
C GLU A 232 -1.67 9.77 -14.03
N PHE A 233 -1.27 10.89 -13.43
CA PHE A 233 -1.50 11.11 -12.00
C PHE A 233 -2.97 11.20 -11.64
N ALA A 234 -3.81 11.80 -12.48
CA ALA A 234 -5.26 11.85 -12.28
C ALA A 234 -5.88 10.43 -12.34
N ARG A 235 -5.39 9.57 -13.24
CA ARG A 235 -5.81 8.15 -13.29
C ARG A 235 -5.45 7.41 -12.00
N ILE A 236 -4.23 7.58 -11.50
CA ILE A 236 -3.80 7.01 -10.22
C ILE A 236 -4.70 7.52 -9.10
N GLN A 237 -5.01 8.83 -9.05
CA GLN A 237 -5.88 9.40 -8.04
C GLN A 237 -7.30 8.81 -8.10
N GLN A 238 -7.89 8.70 -9.28
CA GLN A 238 -9.23 8.12 -9.45
C GLN A 238 -9.25 6.65 -9.02
N SER A 239 -8.23 5.87 -9.39
CA SER A 239 -8.10 4.46 -8.99
C SER A 239 -7.87 4.31 -7.49
N HIS A 240 -7.06 5.18 -6.90
CA HIS A 240 -6.86 5.26 -5.45
C HIS A 240 -8.20 5.51 -4.72
N ASP A 241 -9.00 6.49 -5.20
CA ASP A 241 -10.28 6.82 -4.57
C ASP A 241 -11.27 5.66 -4.73
N ALA A 242 -11.34 5.04 -5.91
CA ALA A 242 -12.18 3.87 -6.16
C ALA A 242 -11.78 2.65 -5.31
N ALA A 243 -10.49 2.35 -5.15
CA ALA A 243 -10.00 1.28 -4.31
C ALA A 243 -10.36 1.51 -2.83
N ARG A 244 -10.19 2.75 -2.35
CA ARG A 244 -10.58 3.13 -1.00
C ARG A 244 -12.10 3.02 -0.77
N ASP A 245 -12.90 3.44 -1.74
CA ASP A 245 -14.36 3.34 -1.67
C ASP A 245 -14.82 1.88 -1.72
N ALA A 246 -14.05 0.99 -2.35
CA ALA A 246 -14.23 -0.47 -2.31
C ALA A 246 -13.70 -1.12 -1.01
N GLY A 247 -13.20 -0.33 -0.04
CA GLY A 247 -12.75 -0.79 1.27
C GLY A 247 -11.34 -1.39 1.30
N MET A 248 -10.54 -1.21 0.22
CA MET A 248 -9.18 -1.75 0.15
C MET A 248 -8.14 -0.76 0.66
N GLU A 249 -7.03 -1.28 1.15
CA GLU A 249 -5.80 -0.52 1.33
C GLU A 249 -5.03 -0.40 0.00
N ILE A 250 -4.18 0.62 -0.11
CA ILE A 250 -3.55 0.97 -1.38
C ILE A 250 -2.04 1.07 -1.20
N ASN A 251 -1.31 0.32 -2.02
CA ASN A 251 0.11 0.45 -2.26
C ASN A 251 0.35 1.07 -3.65
N ALA A 252 1.55 1.52 -3.90
CA ALA A 252 1.96 2.00 -5.21
C ALA A 252 3.35 1.46 -5.54
N GLY A 253 3.56 1.06 -6.77
CA GLY A 253 4.83 0.49 -7.19
C GLY A 253 5.10 0.61 -8.67
N HIS A 254 6.33 0.28 -9.03
CA HIS A 254 6.91 0.29 -10.36
C HIS A 254 7.37 1.67 -10.84
N ASP A 255 8.66 1.77 -11.15
CA ASP A 255 9.36 2.94 -11.71
C ASP A 255 9.27 4.26 -10.91
N LEU A 256 8.87 4.15 -9.64
CA LEU A 256 8.93 5.30 -8.74
C LEU A 256 10.38 5.69 -8.43
N ASN A 257 10.62 7.01 -8.41
CA ASN A 257 11.93 7.59 -8.18
C ASN A 257 11.84 8.91 -7.41
N LEU A 258 12.98 9.52 -7.08
CA LEU A 258 13.03 10.75 -6.28
C LEU A 258 12.29 11.94 -6.92
N ASN A 259 12.15 11.95 -8.27
CA ASN A 259 11.51 13.06 -8.97
C ASN A 259 9.98 12.93 -9.04
N ASN A 260 9.42 11.69 -9.00
CA ASN A 260 8.00 11.47 -9.20
C ASN A 260 7.24 11.09 -7.91
N LEU A 261 7.93 10.51 -6.92
CA LEU A 261 7.34 10.01 -5.67
C LEU A 261 6.62 11.10 -4.84
N HIS A 262 7.12 12.34 -4.88
CA HIS A 262 6.57 13.45 -4.10
C HIS A 262 5.10 13.77 -4.43
N ARG A 263 4.62 13.47 -5.65
CA ARG A 263 3.21 13.69 -6.02
C ARG A 263 2.29 12.68 -5.33
N LEU A 264 2.75 11.45 -5.09
CA LEU A 264 1.96 10.43 -4.39
C LEU A 264 1.65 10.79 -2.94
N GLN A 265 2.49 11.63 -2.30
CA GLN A 265 2.20 12.15 -0.94
C GLN A 265 0.91 12.99 -0.87
N LYS A 266 0.37 13.44 -2.02
CA LYS A 266 -0.91 14.15 -2.10
C LYS A 266 -2.10 13.21 -1.95
N LEU A 267 -1.90 11.92 -2.22
CA LEU A 267 -2.91 10.87 -2.09
C LEU A 267 -2.87 10.32 -0.67
N GLN A 268 -3.87 10.69 0.12
CA GLN A 268 -3.94 10.26 1.52
C GLN A 268 -4.32 8.79 1.62
N GLY A 269 -3.52 8.02 2.35
CA GLY A 269 -3.85 6.63 2.66
C GLY A 269 -3.10 5.60 1.81
N ILE A 270 -2.19 6.02 0.92
CA ILE A 270 -1.21 5.08 0.37
C ILE A 270 -0.40 4.53 1.55
N LYS A 271 -0.41 3.21 1.70
CA LYS A 271 0.26 2.53 2.82
C LYS A 271 1.74 2.36 2.56
N GLU A 272 2.09 1.98 1.34
CA GLU A 272 3.43 1.55 0.99
C GLU A 272 3.78 1.95 -0.45
N ALA A 273 5.05 2.27 -0.67
CA ALA A 273 5.65 2.34 -1.99
C ALA A 273 6.78 1.30 -2.08
N SER A 274 6.64 0.34 -3.02
CA SER A 274 7.67 -0.67 -3.34
C SER A 274 8.62 -0.09 -4.38
N ILE A 275 9.90 0.10 -4.01
CA ILE A 275 10.89 0.78 -4.86
C ILE A 275 12.16 -0.04 -4.97
N GLY A 276 12.50 -0.45 -6.20
CA GLY A 276 13.68 -1.26 -6.49
C GLY A 276 14.69 -0.53 -7.38
N HIS A 277 14.44 -0.53 -8.69
CA HIS A 277 15.43 -0.11 -9.69
C HIS A 277 16.02 1.29 -9.44
N ALA A 278 15.16 2.27 -9.23
CA ALA A 278 15.61 3.65 -9.03
C ALA A 278 16.40 3.84 -7.73
N LEU A 279 16.01 3.13 -6.65
CA LEU A 279 16.71 3.20 -5.36
C LEU A 279 18.10 2.56 -5.48
N ILE A 280 18.20 1.36 -6.04
CA ILE A 280 19.48 0.67 -6.21
C ILE A 280 20.38 1.42 -7.20
N GLY A 281 19.81 1.97 -8.29
CA GLY A 281 20.54 2.85 -9.22
C GLY A 281 21.11 4.08 -8.52
N HIS A 282 20.34 4.75 -7.68
CA HIS A 282 20.81 5.88 -6.88
C HIS A 282 21.92 5.46 -5.89
N ALA A 283 21.76 4.28 -5.29
CA ALA A 283 22.72 3.72 -4.34
C ALA A 283 24.14 3.51 -4.92
N LEU A 284 24.27 3.31 -6.24
CA LEU A 284 25.58 3.22 -6.89
C LEU A 284 26.42 4.51 -6.78
N TYR A 285 25.77 5.65 -6.58
CA TYR A 285 26.43 6.94 -6.48
C TYR A 285 26.59 7.45 -5.05
N VAL A 286 25.64 7.11 -4.15
CA VAL A 286 25.61 7.66 -2.79
C VAL A 286 25.75 6.61 -1.69
N GLY A 287 25.80 5.34 -2.05
CA GLY A 287 25.75 4.21 -1.11
C GLY A 287 24.30 3.86 -0.70
N LEU A 288 24.06 2.58 -0.38
CA LEU A 288 22.73 2.05 -0.15
C LEU A 288 22.03 2.70 1.06
N PHE A 289 22.76 2.89 2.16
CA PHE A 289 22.23 3.50 3.37
C PHE A 289 21.69 4.93 3.11
N GLN A 290 22.46 5.75 2.38
CA GLN A 290 22.04 7.11 2.04
C GLN A 290 20.88 7.11 1.04
N ALA A 291 20.92 6.22 0.06
CA ALA A 291 19.82 6.09 -0.91
C ALA A 291 18.48 5.80 -0.22
N VAL A 292 18.45 4.88 0.74
CA VAL A 292 17.24 4.59 1.54
C VAL A 292 16.76 5.83 2.28
N LYS A 293 17.66 6.61 2.90
CA LYS A 293 17.30 7.86 3.58
C LYS A 293 16.68 8.90 2.63
N ASP A 294 17.25 9.03 1.43
CA ASP A 294 16.76 9.97 0.42
C ASP A 294 15.34 9.58 -0.02
N PHE A 295 15.10 8.28 -0.26
CA PHE A 295 13.78 7.77 -0.64
C PHE A 295 12.76 7.85 0.50
N ARG A 296 13.16 7.62 1.76
CA ARG A 296 12.30 7.85 2.93
C ARG A 296 11.84 9.31 3.01
N LYS A 297 12.77 10.26 2.82
CA LYS A 297 12.44 11.69 2.76
C LYS A 297 11.45 11.97 1.61
N ALA A 298 11.63 11.34 0.46
CA ALA A 298 10.71 11.46 -0.67
C ALA A 298 9.34 10.79 -0.41
N CYS A 299 9.24 9.86 0.54
CA CYS A 299 7.99 9.29 1.07
C CYS A 299 7.33 10.17 2.15
N GLY A 300 7.93 11.31 2.52
CA GLY A 300 7.39 12.24 3.52
C GLY A 300 7.81 11.95 4.97
N GLN A 301 8.88 11.16 5.13
CA GLN A 301 9.40 10.72 6.44
C GLN A 301 10.57 11.57 6.92
#